data_1426e46b86c7c1fc41bc3e58ad08724a
#
_entry.id   1426e46b86c7c1fc41bc3e58ad08724a
#
_cell.length_a   1.000
_cell.length_b   1.000
_cell.length_c   1.000
_cell.angle_alpha   90.00
_cell.angle_beta   90.00
_cell.angle_gamma   90.00
#
_symmetry.space_group_name_H-M   'P 1'
#
loop_
_entity.id
_entity.type
_entity.pdbx_description
1 polymer ?
#
loop_
_entity_poly.entity_id
_entity_poly.type
_entity_poly.pdbx_seq_one_letter_code
_entity_poly.pdbx_strand_id
1 'polypeptide(L)'
;MGELAALANAVVWALTGVITKGVGKNVKPHHIVSAQVWIGLIFLLIVGLMIDELHELIHIQLRSALFLVGGALSNTAGSLVFWLALSRSTVSKVYPTTQSIFISISVLSGWLFLGDNPQIGVIGGAILIIGGVVLLNWQPDDRTLDAIESSRTVKRKPRGDYIGIGLGIATSFLWAGGFLSTVIGLEETPPVAAATIRNLVPAILFIGVGIAFPSARITRVFKGNATRIILSAILFAVSALTFVLALDNAPPGVVVVLINTSPMWAVLMAAILLRERLTRFALGGAALSVTGIFVTLAFR
;
A
#
# COMPACT_ATOMS: atom_id res chain seq x y z
N MET A 1 3.75 -2.30 -20.86
CA MET A 1 3.40 -3.41 -19.94
C MET A 1 3.45 -2.99 -18.47
N GLY A 2 4.47 -2.21 -18.07
CA GLY A 2 4.63 -1.76 -16.68
C GLY A 2 3.46 -0.93 -16.16
N GLU A 3 2.87 -0.08 -16.97
CA GLU A 3 1.71 0.74 -16.59
C GLU A 3 0.46 -0.10 -16.33
N LEU A 4 0.26 -1.16 -17.13
CA LEU A 4 -0.82 -2.11 -16.87
C LEU A 4 -0.59 -2.87 -15.56
N ALA A 5 0.66 -3.25 -15.28
CA ALA A 5 1.03 -3.87 -14.01
C ALA A 5 0.80 -2.90 -12.83
N ALA A 6 1.11 -1.60 -12.98
CA ALA A 6 0.85 -0.58 -11.97
C ALA A 6 -0.64 -0.40 -11.69
N LEU A 7 -1.48 -0.34 -12.73
CA LEU A 7 -2.93 -0.27 -12.58
C LEU A 7 -3.50 -1.56 -11.98
N ALA A 8 -3.02 -2.73 -12.42
CA ALA A 8 -3.38 -4.01 -11.84
C ALA A 8 -3.02 -4.07 -10.35
N ASN A 9 -1.82 -3.56 -9.98
CA ASN A 9 -1.42 -3.42 -8.58
C ASN A 9 -2.43 -2.60 -7.78
N ALA A 10 -2.83 -1.41 -8.30
CA ALA A 10 -3.78 -0.55 -7.62
C ALA A 10 -5.14 -1.23 -7.38
N VAL A 11 -5.63 -1.96 -8.38
CA VAL A 11 -6.90 -2.72 -8.31
C VAL A 11 -6.79 -3.87 -7.30
N VAL A 12 -5.73 -4.68 -7.39
CA VAL A 12 -5.51 -5.85 -6.52
C VAL A 12 -5.29 -5.42 -5.08
N TRP A 13 -4.52 -4.34 -4.85
CA TRP A 13 -4.33 -3.76 -3.52
C TRP A 13 -5.64 -3.28 -2.91
N ALA A 14 -6.46 -2.57 -3.69
CA ALA A 14 -7.78 -2.13 -3.28
C ALA A 14 -8.70 -3.31 -2.90
N LEU A 15 -8.72 -4.35 -3.74
CA LEU A 15 -9.50 -5.56 -3.49
C LEU A 15 -9.04 -6.30 -2.23
N THR A 16 -7.72 -6.39 -2.01
CA THR A 16 -7.14 -6.92 -0.77
C THR A 16 -7.71 -6.20 0.46
N GLY A 17 -7.74 -4.86 0.41
CA GLY A 17 -8.29 -4.03 1.49
C GLY A 17 -9.78 -4.29 1.74
N VAL A 18 -10.59 -4.34 0.68
CA VAL A 18 -12.05 -4.59 0.78
C VAL A 18 -12.35 -5.97 1.35
N ILE A 19 -11.64 -7.02 0.90
CA ILE A 19 -11.81 -8.39 1.41
C ILE A 19 -11.37 -8.46 2.87
N THR A 20 -10.25 -7.82 3.22
CA THR A 20 -9.74 -7.76 4.60
C THR A 20 -10.74 -7.09 5.54
N LYS A 21 -11.41 -6.01 5.09
CA LYS A 21 -12.48 -5.34 5.87
C LYS A 21 -13.60 -6.33 6.25
N GLY A 22 -13.86 -7.35 5.42
CA GLY A 22 -14.84 -8.41 5.67
C GLY A 22 -14.42 -9.46 6.71
N VAL A 23 -13.17 -9.45 7.18
CA VAL A 23 -12.64 -10.39 8.19
C VAL A 23 -13.03 -9.96 9.59
N GLY A 24 -14.20 -9.71 9.93
CA GLY A 24 -14.77 -9.46 11.26
C GLY A 24 -13.93 -8.64 12.27
N LYS A 25 -14.59 -7.83 13.07
CA LYS A 25 -13.98 -6.92 14.06
C LYS A 25 -13.19 -7.61 15.20
N ASN A 26 -13.32 -8.92 15.33
CA ASN A 26 -12.70 -9.69 16.41
C ASN A 26 -11.26 -10.14 16.09
N VAL A 27 -10.79 -9.94 14.87
CA VAL A 27 -9.43 -10.27 14.45
C VAL A 27 -8.56 -9.02 14.48
N LYS A 28 -7.48 -9.08 15.25
CA LYS A 28 -6.57 -7.93 15.35
C LYS A 28 -5.78 -7.75 14.03
N PRO A 29 -5.54 -6.51 13.58
CA PRO A 29 -4.88 -6.23 12.28
C PRO A 29 -3.53 -6.96 12.09
N HIS A 30 -2.70 -7.05 13.12
CA HIS A 30 -1.39 -7.69 13.01
C HIS A 30 -1.48 -9.20 12.72
N HIS A 31 -2.56 -9.88 13.13
CA HIS A 31 -2.77 -11.29 12.77
C HIS A 31 -3.09 -11.44 11.28
N ILE A 32 -3.89 -10.51 10.73
CA ILE A 32 -4.24 -10.53 9.31
C ILE A 32 -2.98 -10.28 8.47
N VAL A 33 -2.20 -9.25 8.82
CA VAL A 33 -0.96 -8.92 8.12
C VAL A 33 0.04 -10.07 8.21
N SER A 34 0.20 -10.69 9.38
CA SER A 34 1.06 -11.86 9.54
C SER A 34 0.62 -13.01 8.63
N ALA A 35 -0.70 -13.29 8.54
CA ALA A 35 -1.22 -14.33 7.65
C ALA A 35 -0.97 -13.99 6.18
N GLN A 36 -1.22 -12.74 5.78
CA GLN A 36 -1.00 -12.26 4.41
C GLN A 36 0.47 -12.42 4.00
N VAL A 37 1.39 -12.04 4.86
CA VAL A 37 2.83 -12.11 4.58
C VAL A 37 3.29 -13.56 4.45
N TRP A 38 2.86 -14.47 5.35
CA TRP A 38 3.28 -15.87 5.31
C TRP A 38 2.68 -16.64 4.14
N ILE A 39 1.38 -16.55 3.93
CA ILE A 39 0.71 -17.21 2.80
C ILE A 39 1.20 -16.59 1.49
N GLY A 40 1.39 -15.26 1.47
CA GLY A 40 1.93 -14.56 0.33
C GLY A 40 3.36 -15.00 -0.01
N LEU A 41 4.21 -15.21 1.00
CA LEU A 41 5.56 -15.74 0.79
C LEU A 41 5.52 -17.16 0.18
N ILE A 42 4.68 -18.04 0.74
CA ILE A 42 4.50 -19.39 0.19
C ILE A 42 4.04 -19.34 -1.28
N PHE A 43 3.07 -18.46 -1.58
CA PHE A 43 2.59 -18.27 -2.95
C PHE A 43 3.72 -17.80 -3.88
N LEU A 44 4.52 -16.81 -3.48
CA LEU A 44 5.64 -16.30 -4.28
C LEU A 44 6.73 -17.34 -4.48
N LEU A 45 7.01 -18.14 -3.47
CA LEU A 45 7.96 -19.28 -3.60
C LEU A 45 7.45 -20.31 -4.61
N ILE A 46 6.15 -20.63 -4.60
CA ILE A 46 5.56 -21.55 -5.59
C ILE A 46 5.66 -20.95 -7.00
N VAL A 47 5.31 -19.67 -7.17
CA VAL A 47 5.43 -18.99 -8.46
C VAL A 47 6.88 -18.99 -8.94
N GLY A 48 7.83 -18.64 -8.09
CA GLY A 48 9.25 -18.62 -8.42
C GLY A 48 9.81 -19.98 -8.78
N LEU A 49 9.31 -21.07 -8.16
CA LEU A 49 9.62 -22.45 -8.56
C LEU A 49 9.05 -22.78 -9.95
N MET A 50 7.84 -22.35 -10.25
CA MET A 50 7.17 -22.66 -11.52
C MET A 50 7.82 -21.98 -12.73
N ILE A 51 8.41 -20.78 -12.53
CA ILE A 51 9.07 -20.02 -13.59
C ILE A 51 10.60 -20.10 -13.53
N ASP A 52 11.13 -20.95 -12.65
CA ASP A 52 12.58 -21.19 -12.45
C ASP A 52 13.39 -19.94 -12.06
N GLU A 53 12.76 -18.99 -11.35
CA GLU A 53 13.46 -17.78 -10.86
C GLU A 53 14.00 -17.92 -9.42
N LEU A 54 13.72 -19.01 -8.69
CA LEU A 54 14.19 -19.15 -7.30
C LEU A 54 15.70 -19.32 -7.19
N HIS A 55 16.37 -19.85 -8.21
CA HIS A 55 17.81 -19.96 -8.22
C HIS A 55 18.51 -18.61 -8.20
N GLU A 56 17.85 -17.55 -8.71
CA GLU A 56 18.36 -16.18 -8.68
C GLU A 56 18.48 -15.62 -7.25
N LEU A 57 17.71 -16.14 -6.28
CA LEU A 57 17.85 -15.76 -4.87
C LEU A 57 19.24 -16.09 -4.30
N ILE A 58 19.94 -17.10 -4.86
CA ILE A 58 21.26 -17.53 -4.43
C ILE A 58 22.35 -16.68 -5.13
N HIS A 59 22.04 -16.16 -6.31
CA HIS A 59 22.98 -15.40 -7.14
C HIS A 59 22.79 -13.87 -7.06
N ILE A 60 21.86 -13.42 -6.21
CA ILE A 60 21.59 -11.99 -6.05
C ILE A 60 22.85 -11.23 -5.61
N GLN A 61 23.12 -10.12 -6.25
CA GLN A 61 24.22 -9.25 -5.84
C GLN A 61 23.95 -8.65 -4.45
N LEU A 62 25.00 -8.56 -3.64
CA LEU A 62 24.90 -8.03 -2.27
C LEU A 62 24.27 -6.63 -2.23
N ARG A 63 24.61 -5.75 -3.20
CA ARG A 63 24.06 -4.42 -3.31
C ARG A 63 22.54 -4.48 -3.46
N SER A 64 22.02 -5.25 -4.43
CA SER A 64 20.60 -5.40 -4.69
C SER A 64 19.87 -6.03 -3.51
N ALA A 65 20.45 -7.06 -2.89
CA ALA A 65 19.91 -7.69 -1.69
C ALA A 65 19.78 -6.68 -0.53
N LEU A 66 20.80 -5.85 -0.28
CA LEU A 66 20.78 -4.83 0.78
C LEU A 66 19.71 -3.78 0.52
N PHE A 67 19.55 -3.32 -0.72
CA PHE A 67 18.50 -2.36 -1.08
C PHE A 67 17.09 -2.98 -0.96
N LEU A 68 16.88 -4.21 -1.41
CA LEU A 68 15.58 -4.89 -1.28
C LEU A 68 15.21 -5.15 0.19
N VAL A 69 16.17 -5.62 1.00
CA VAL A 69 15.97 -5.82 2.45
C VAL A 69 15.72 -4.49 3.15
N GLY A 70 16.55 -3.47 2.87
CA GLY A 70 16.38 -2.12 3.43
C GLY A 70 15.04 -1.51 3.03
N GLY A 71 14.64 -1.67 1.78
CA GLY A 71 13.34 -1.25 1.27
C GLY A 71 12.17 -1.94 1.97
N ALA A 72 12.26 -3.26 2.17
CA ALA A 72 11.25 -4.02 2.90
C ALA A 72 11.15 -3.63 4.37
N LEU A 73 12.28 -3.40 5.04
CA LEU A 73 12.33 -2.90 6.42
C LEU A 73 11.70 -1.51 6.54
N SER A 74 12.08 -0.59 5.65
CA SER A 74 11.54 0.77 5.60
C SER A 74 10.03 0.77 5.36
N ASN A 75 9.54 -0.04 4.42
CA ASN A 75 8.12 -0.18 4.12
C ASN A 75 7.35 -0.79 5.30
N THR A 76 7.92 -1.79 5.97
CA THR A 76 7.31 -2.42 7.16
C THR A 76 7.24 -1.44 8.32
N ALA A 77 8.35 -0.72 8.59
CA ALA A 77 8.39 0.33 9.60
C ALA A 77 7.37 1.45 9.30
N GLY A 78 7.31 1.90 8.03
CA GLY A 78 6.33 2.88 7.58
C GLY A 78 4.89 2.40 7.84
N SER A 79 4.59 1.14 7.57
CA SER A 79 3.27 0.57 7.82
C SER A 79 2.92 0.54 9.31
N LEU A 80 3.86 0.23 10.18
CA LEU A 80 3.65 0.28 11.64
C LEU A 80 3.41 1.72 12.13
N VAL A 81 4.19 2.68 11.63
CA VAL A 81 4.02 4.11 11.94
C VAL A 81 2.68 4.62 11.40
N PHE A 82 2.24 4.17 10.23
CA PHE A 82 0.93 4.50 9.67
C PHE A 82 -0.24 4.03 10.55
N TRP A 83 -0.18 2.80 11.04
CA TRP A 83 -1.18 2.30 11.98
C TRP A 83 -1.19 3.09 13.29
N LEU A 84 -0.01 3.50 13.77
CA LEU A 84 0.10 4.37 14.93
C LEU A 84 -0.50 5.76 14.64
N ALA A 85 -0.28 6.33 13.46
CA ALA A 85 -0.88 7.58 13.01
C ALA A 85 -2.42 7.51 13.03
N LEU A 86 -2.98 6.44 12.45
CA LEU A 86 -4.42 6.19 12.43
C LEU A 86 -5.03 6.00 13.84
N SER A 87 -4.24 5.49 14.80
CA SER A 87 -4.69 5.40 16.19
C SER A 87 -4.76 6.76 16.90
N ARG A 88 -4.07 7.78 16.38
CA ARG A 88 -3.96 9.12 16.97
C ARG A 88 -4.81 10.17 16.28
N SER A 89 -5.17 9.97 15.01
CA SER A 89 -5.97 10.92 14.23
C SER A 89 -6.98 10.19 13.34
N THR A 90 -7.79 10.93 12.59
CA THR A 90 -8.81 10.38 11.69
C THR A 90 -8.20 9.92 10.36
N VAL A 91 -8.81 8.91 9.74
CA VAL A 91 -8.41 8.41 8.42
C VAL A 91 -8.47 9.53 7.37
N SER A 92 -9.51 10.39 7.44
CA SER A 92 -9.72 11.51 6.52
C SER A 92 -8.63 12.58 6.58
N LYS A 93 -7.84 12.65 7.66
CA LYS A 93 -6.69 13.55 7.78
C LYS A 93 -5.37 12.84 7.45
N VAL A 94 -5.14 11.67 8.05
CA VAL A 94 -3.88 10.93 7.93
C VAL A 94 -3.68 10.40 6.52
N TYR A 95 -4.70 9.75 5.94
CA TYR A 95 -4.55 9.04 4.67
C TYR A 95 -4.21 10.00 3.50
N PRO A 96 -4.98 11.09 3.25
CA PRO A 96 -4.63 12.02 2.17
C PRO A 96 -3.27 12.66 2.38
N THR A 97 -2.94 13.08 3.60
CA THR A 97 -1.64 13.68 3.91
C THR A 97 -0.50 12.72 3.60
N THR A 98 -0.60 11.47 4.09
CA THR A 98 0.44 10.46 3.86
C THR A 98 0.61 10.16 2.38
N GLN A 99 -0.48 9.92 1.64
CA GLN A 99 -0.40 9.57 0.22
C GLN A 99 0.10 10.73 -0.64
N SER A 100 -0.39 11.94 -0.39
CA SER A 100 0.06 13.13 -1.15
C SER A 100 1.57 13.36 -1.01
N ILE A 101 2.07 13.30 0.23
CA ILE A 101 3.51 13.48 0.50
C ILE A 101 4.31 12.30 -0.06
N PHE A 102 3.82 11.07 0.07
CA PHE A 102 4.46 9.88 -0.49
C PHE A 102 4.64 9.99 -2.02
N ILE A 103 3.57 10.33 -2.75
CA ILE A 103 3.63 10.54 -4.21
C ILE A 103 4.66 11.64 -4.54
N SER A 104 4.57 12.79 -3.88
CA SER A 104 5.43 13.93 -4.13
C SER A 104 6.91 13.60 -3.89
N ILE A 105 7.23 12.97 -2.76
CA ILE A 105 8.61 12.59 -2.44
C ILE A 105 9.10 11.51 -3.43
N SER A 106 8.27 10.52 -3.78
CA SER A 106 8.69 9.44 -4.67
C SER A 106 8.97 9.94 -6.08
N VAL A 107 8.12 10.82 -6.64
CA VAL A 107 8.36 11.45 -7.95
C VAL A 107 9.62 12.31 -7.91
N LEU A 108 9.78 13.14 -6.86
CA LEU A 108 10.96 13.97 -6.69
C LEU A 108 12.24 13.14 -6.52
N SER A 109 12.17 12.06 -5.74
CA SER A 109 13.31 11.14 -5.54
C SER A 109 13.69 10.41 -6.83
N GLY A 110 12.71 10.00 -7.65
CA GLY A 110 12.96 9.43 -8.97
C GLY A 110 13.76 10.39 -9.85
N TRP A 111 13.36 11.66 -9.88
CA TRP A 111 14.05 12.70 -10.62
C TRP A 111 15.46 12.97 -10.08
N LEU A 112 15.62 13.15 -8.77
CA LEU A 112 16.89 13.55 -8.17
C LEU A 112 17.93 12.41 -8.10
N PHE A 113 17.52 11.18 -7.87
CA PHE A 113 18.43 10.07 -7.54
C PHE A 113 18.48 8.97 -8.59
N LEU A 114 17.44 8.84 -9.43
CA LEU A 114 17.36 7.78 -10.45
C LEU A 114 17.50 8.31 -11.87
N GLY A 115 17.63 9.64 -12.05
CA GLY A 115 17.65 10.26 -13.38
C GLY A 115 16.32 10.16 -14.13
N ASP A 116 15.24 9.78 -13.44
CA ASP A 116 13.90 9.79 -14.00
C ASP A 116 13.48 11.24 -14.25
N ASN A 117 13.18 11.56 -15.51
CA ASN A 117 12.82 12.94 -15.91
C ASN A 117 11.28 13.01 -15.98
N PRO A 118 10.59 13.39 -14.89
CA PRO A 118 9.14 13.33 -14.86
C PRO A 118 8.57 14.30 -15.91
N GLN A 119 7.94 13.73 -16.92
CA GLN A 119 7.28 14.50 -17.95
C GLN A 119 6.07 15.25 -17.36
N ILE A 120 5.61 16.28 -18.05
CA ILE A 120 4.53 17.15 -17.58
C ILE A 120 3.24 16.37 -17.25
N GLY A 121 3.00 15.26 -17.97
CA GLY A 121 1.88 14.36 -17.73
C GLY A 121 1.98 13.62 -16.39
N VAL A 122 3.18 13.22 -15.96
CA VAL A 122 3.39 12.57 -14.65
C VAL A 122 3.10 13.56 -13.53
N ILE A 123 3.60 14.80 -13.66
CA ILE A 123 3.36 15.86 -12.67
C ILE A 123 1.88 16.25 -12.63
N GLY A 124 1.28 16.49 -13.79
CA GLY A 124 -0.15 16.82 -13.89
C GLY A 124 -1.05 15.69 -13.38
N GLY A 125 -0.74 14.45 -13.75
CA GLY A 125 -1.44 13.26 -13.27
C GLY A 125 -1.31 13.07 -11.75
N ALA A 126 -0.11 13.28 -11.20
CA ALA A 126 0.11 13.22 -9.75
C ALA A 126 -0.76 14.26 -9.01
N ILE A 127 -0.80 15.50 -9.48
CA ILE A 127 -1.65 16.57 -8.88
C ILE A 127 -3.12 16.17 -8.91
N LEU A 128 -3.61 15.65 -10.04
CA LEU A 128 -4.99 15.22 -10.19
C LEU A 128 -5.32 14.02 -9.28
N ILE A 129 -4.43 13.04 -9.17
CA ILE A 129 -4.63 11.87 -8.31
C ILE A 129 -4.58 12.28 -6.84
N ILE A 130 -3.65 13.16 -6.44
CA ILE A 130 -3.61 13.72 -5.08
C ILE A 130 -4.92 14.43 -4.76
N GLY A 131 -5.40 15.31 -5.66
CA GLY A 131 -6.69 15.97 -5.52
C GLY A 131 -7.84 14.99 -5.41
N GLY A 132 -7.83 13.93 -6.22
CA GLY A 132 -8.79 12.83 -6.17
C GLY A 132 -8.80 12.11 -4.81
N VAL A 133 -7.62 11.75 -4.29
CA VAL A 133 -7.47 11.10 -2.98
C VAL A 133 -7.95 12.00 -1.85
N VAL A 134 -7.64 13.29 -1.90
CA VAL A 134 -8.14 14.27 -0.93
C VAL A 134 -9.67 14.31 -0.97
N LEU A 135 -10.25 14.40 -2.16
CA LEU A 135 -11.70 14.49 -2.33
C LEU A 135 -12.44 13.19 -1.94
N LEU A 136 -11.86 12.01 -2.24
CA LEU A 136 -12.35 10.69 -1.82
C LEU A 136 -12.47 10.58 -0.29
N ASN A 137 -11.55 11.21 0.44
CA ASN A 137 -11.52 11.20 1.90
C ASN A 137 -12.21 12.41 2.52
N TRP A 138 -12.76 13.32 1.67
CA TRP A 138 -13.49 14.48 2.14
C TRP A 138 -14.84 14.06 2.69
N GLN A 139 -14.99 14.16 4.00
CA GLN A 139 -16.26 14.02 4.68
C GLN A 139 -16.70 15.42 5.10
N PRO A 140 -17.79 15.98 4.53
CA PRO A 140 -18.37 17.17 5.11
C PRO A 140 -18.75 16.86 6.56
N ASP A 141 -18.53 17.82 7.46
CA ASP A 141 -18.93 17.77 8.87
C ASP A 141 -20.41 17.40 8.97
N ASP A 142 -20.72 16.14 8.94
CA ASP A 142 -22.06 15.64 9.24
C ASP A 142 -22.14 15.54 10.76
N ARG A 143 -22.52 16.67 11.40
CA ARG A 143 -22.65 16.80 12.86
C ARG A 143 -23.50 15.69 13.47
N THR A 144 -24.27 14.99 12.66
CA THR A 144 -25.08 13.82 13.04
C THR A 144 -24.26 12.55 13.20
N LEU A 145 -23.22 12.33 12.39
CA LEU A 145 -22.33 11.17 12.53
C LEU A 145 -21.35 11.37 13.68
N ASP A 146 -20.82 12.59 13.85
CA ASP A 146 -19.98 12.95 14.99
C ASP A 146 -20.75 12.84 16.32
N ALA A 147 -22.06 13.11 16.33
CA ALA A 147 -22.91 12.93 17.54
C ALA A 147 -23.11 11.45 17.90
N ILE A 148 -23.17 10.55 16.91
CA ILE A 148 -23.28 9.09 17.13
C ILE A 148 -21.94 8.49 17.50
N GLU A 149 -20.86 8.97 16.92
CA GLU A 149 -19.50 8.52 17.19
C GLU A 149 -18.93 9.12 18.47
N SER A 150 -19.28 10.36 18.81
CA SER A 150 -18.90 11.02 20.07
C SER A 150 -19.64 10.50 21.30
N SER A 151 -20.75 9.81 21.14
CA SER A 151 -21.38 9.06 22.24
C SER A 151 -20.63 7.75 22.59
N ARG A 152 -19.68 7.32 21.77
CA ARG A 152 -18.88 6.09 21.92
C ARG A 152 -17.38 6.32 22.04
N THR A 153 -16.86 7.50 21.79
CA THR A 153 -15.42 7.76 21.78
C THR A 153 -15.06 8.92 22.71
N VAL A 154 -14.07 8.63 23.57
CA VAL A 154 -13.36 9.62 24.37
C VAL A 154 -13.05 10.86 23.52
N LYS A 155 -13.44 12.06 23.96
CA LYS A 155 -13.10 13.36 23.34
C LYS A 155 -11.61 13.35 22.96
N ARG A 156 -11.29 13.15 21.66
CA ARG A 156 -9.92 13.22 21.18
C ARG A 156 -9.41 14.64 21.38
N LYS A 157 -8.33 14.78 22.16
CA LYS A 157 -7.67 16.06 22.38
C LYS A 157 -7.08 16.56 21.05
N PRO A 158 -7.18 17.86 20.71
CA PRO A 158 -6.59 18.42 19.48
C PRO A 158 -5.11 18.08 19.29
N ARG A 159 -4.37 17.95 20.39
CA ARG A 159 -2.95 17.54 20.38
C ARG A 159 -2.72 16.15 19.76
N GLY A 160 -3.69 15.25 19.81
CA GLY A 160 -3.61 13.93 19.19
C GLY A 160 -3.61 13.99 17.65
N ASP A 161 -4.36 14.91 17.08
CA ASP A 161 -4.46 15.08 15.64
C ASP A 161 -3.12 15.51 15.01
N TYR A 162 -2.43 16.48 15.63
CA TYR A 162 -1.10 16.91 15.13
C TYR A 162 -0.07 15.79 15.20
N ILE A 163 -0.09 14.97 16.27
CA ILE A 163 0.79 13.79 16.39
C ILE A 163 0.46 12.79 15.28
N GLY A 164 -0.82 12.50 15.04
CA GLY A 164 -1.25 11.58 13.97
C GLY A 164 -0.82 12.05 12.59
N ILE A 165 -0.97 13.34 12.28
CA ILE A 165 -0.52 13.93 11.02
C ILE A 165 1.00 13.86 10.90
N GLY A 166 1.76 14.20 11.96
CA GLY A 166 3.21 14.11 11.98
C GLY A 166 3.72 12.68 11.74
N LEU A 167 3.06 11.68 12.35
CA LEU A 167 3.35 10.27 12.08
C LEU A 167 2.99 9.87 10.64
N GLY A 168 1.91 10.42 10.07
CA GLY A 168 1.57 10.24 8.65
C GLY A 168 2.66 10.77 7.72
N ILE A 169 3.21 11.94 8.02
CA ILE A 169 4.35 12.52 7.29
C ILE A 169 5.58 11.60 7.41
N ALA A 170 5.92 11.14 8.61
CA ALA A 170 7.04 10.20 8.81
C ALA A 170 6.82 8.89 8.02
N THR A 171 5.60 8.38 7.97
CA THR A 171 5.23 7.23 7.13
C THR A 171 5.55 7.46 5.66
N SER A 172 5.24 8.66 5.13
CA SER A 172 5.49 9.00 3.73
C SER A 172 6.98 8.93 3.38
N PHE A 173 7.86 9.40 4.25
CA PHE A 173 9.31 9.30 4.08
C PHE A 173 9.79 7.84 4.12
N LEU A 174 9.27 7.05 5.06
CA LEU A 174 9.63 5.63 5.16
C LEU A 174 9.15 4.85 3.91
N TRP A 175 7.94 5.09 3.45
CA TRP A 175 7.44 4.45 2.24
C TRP A 175 8.16 4.90 0.98
N ALA A 176 8.49 6.20 0.86
CA ALA A 176 9.26 6.71 -0.27
C ALA A 176 10.70 6.16 -0.28
N GLY A 177 11.34 6.07 0.89
CA GLY A 177 12.64 5.40 1.03
C GLY A 177 12.57 3.93 0.66
N GLY A 178 11.51 3.22 1.10
CA GLY A 178 11.26 1.83 0.72
C GLY A 178 10.99 1.64 -0.77
N PHE A 179 10.28 2.57 -1.40
CA PHE A 179 10.04 2.61 -2.84
C PHE A 179 11.35 2.79 -3.61
N LEU A 180 12.11 3.84 -3.29
CA LEU A 180 13.39 4.14 -3.93
C LEU A 180 14.38 2.97 -3.79
N SER A 181 14.51 2.42 -2.58
CA SER A 181 15.36 1.24 -2.33
C SER A 181 14.92 0.03 -3.17
N THR A 182 13.62 -0.14 -3.37
CA THR A 182 13.12 -1.24 -4.22
C THR A 182 13.52 -1.03 -5.68
N VAL A 183 13.40 0.19 -6.20
CA VAL A 183 13.80 0.53 -7.58
C VAL A 183 15.28 0.17 -7.79
N ILE A 184 16.16 0.65 -6.89
CA ILE A 184 17.60 0.35 -6.97
C ILE A 184 17.88 -1.15 -6.86
N GLY A 185 17.17 -1.85 -5.96
CA GLY A 185 17.34 -3.28 -5.77
C GLY A 185 16.87 -4.14 -6.94
N LEU A 186 15.98 -3.59 -7.80
CA LEU A 186 15.48 -4.27 -8.99
C LEU A 186 16.41 -4.18 -10.21
N GLU A 187 17.41 -3.26 -10.22
CA GLU A 187 18.30 -3.07 -11.38
C GLU A 187 18.95 -4.37 -11.87
N GLU A 188 19.23 -5.31 -10.96
CA GLU A 188 19.94 -6.56 -11.26
C GLU A 188 19.24 -7.79 -10.63
N THR A 189 17.96 -7.67 -10.27
CA THR A 189 17.21 -8.75 -9.61
C THR A 189 15.90 -9.01 -10.35
N PRO A 190 15.63 -10.26 -10.76
CA PRO A 190 14.36 -10.62 -11.36
C PRO A 190 13.17 -10.28 -10.46
N PRO A 191 12.02 -9.87 -11.04
CA PRO A 191 10.89 -9.36 -10.27
C PRO A 191 10.35 -10.32 -9.21
N VAL A 192 10.26 -11.63 -9.52
CA VAL A 192 9.71 -12.60 -8.55
C VAL A 192 10.69 -12.83 -7.40
N ALA A 193 12.00 -12.87 -7.67
CA ALA A 193 13.02 -12.94 -6.62
C ALA A 193 12.94 -11.70 -5.71
N ALA A 194 12.82 -10.50 -6.29
CA ALA A 194 12.68 -9.26 -5.54
C ALA A 194 11.39 -9.23 -4.69
N ALA A 195 10.24 -9.64 -5.26
CA ALA A 195 8.98 -9.76 -4.52
C ALA A 195 9.10 -10.76 -3.36
N THR A 196 9.80 -11.87 -3.58
CA THR A 196 10.04 -12.89 -2.56
C THR A 196 10.86 -12.34 -1.39
N ILE A 197 11.98 -11.66 -1.66
CA ILE A 197 12.81 -11.02 -0.61
C ILE A 197 11.98 -9.99 0.18
N ARG A 198 11.22 -9.16 -0.51
CA ARG A 198 10.37 -8.14 0.11
C ARG A 198 9.29 -8.72 1.01
N ASN A 199 8.82 -9.94 0.77
CA ASN A 199 7.89 -10.65 1.65
C ASN A 199 8.60 -11.46 2.75
N LEU A 200 9.80 -11.96 2.48
CA LEU A 200 10.61 -12.74 3.44
C LEU A 200 10.98 -11.88 4.66
N VAL A 201 11.38 -10.62 4.44
CA VAL A 201 11.79 -9.72 5.53
C VAL A 201 10.68 -9.51 6.57
N PRO A 202 9.46 -9.06 6.23
CA PRO A 202 8.40 -8.96 7.21
C PRO A 202 7.95 -10.32 7.75
N ALA A 203 8.06 -11.41 6.97
CA ALA A 203 7.78 -12.77 7.47
C ALA A 203 8.69 -13.13 8.65
N ILE A 204 9.99 -12.91 8.52
CA ILE A 204 10.96 -13.15 9.60
C ILE A 204 10.65 -12.25 10.82
N LEU A 205 10.36 -10.98 10.59
CA LEU A 205 9.98 -10.06 11.67
C LEU A 205 8.73 -10.52 12.42
N PHE A 206 7.72 -11.02 11.72
CA PHE A 206 6.50 -11.54 12.35
C PHE A 206 6.70 -12.88 13.07
N ILE A 207 7.71 -13.69 12.72
CA ILE A 207 8.13 -14.83 13.57
C ILE A 207 8.64 -14.32 14.91
N GLY A 208 9.57 -13.37 14.91
CA GLY A 208 10.10 -12.78 16.12
C GLY A 208 9.02 -12.21 17.03
N VAL A 209 8.07 -11.46 16.44
CA VAL A 209 6.90 -10.93 17.16
C VAL A 209 6.00 -12.05 17.71
N GLY A 210 5.77 -13.13 16.95
CA GLY A 210 4.94 -14.26 17.37
C GLY A 210 5.59 -15.11 18.47
N ILE A 211 6.92 -15.14 18.53
CA ILE A 211 7.68 -15.78 19.62
C ILE A 211 7.61 -14.92 20.87
N ALA A 212 7.89 -13.61 20.75
CA ALA A 212 7.89 -12.67 21.88
C ALA A 212 6.48 -12.46 22.47
N PHE A 213 5.44 -12.49 21.63
CA PHE A 213 4.06 -12.26 22.02
C PHE A 213 3.14 -13.40 21.57
N PRO A 214 2.93 -14.45 22.41
CA PRO A 214 2.08 -15.59 22.05
C PRO A 214 0.64 -15.23 21.64
N SER A 215 0.14 -14.07 22.06
CA SER A 215 -1.15 -13.54 21.63
C SER A 215 -1.18 -13.12 20.15
N ALA A 216 -0.02 -12.94 19.54
CA ALA A 216 0.14 -12.56 18.12
C ALA A 216 0.21 -13.78 17.16
N ARG A 217 0.02 -15.01 17.66
CA ARG A 217 0.10 -16.22 16.84
C ARG A 217 -1.00 -16.26 15.79
N ILE A 218 -0.59 -16.60 14.57
CA ILE A 218 -1.42 -16.67 13.35
C ILE A 218 -2.61 -17.64 13.45
N THR A 219 -2.50 -18.69 14.26
CA THR A 219 -3.49 -19.79 14.33
C THR A 219 -4.89 -19.36 14.75
N ARG A 220 -5.02 -18.22 15.44
CA ARG A 220 -6.32 -17.70 15.91
C ARG A 220 -7.15 -17.02 14.82
N VAL A 221 -6.51 -16.68 13.70
CA VAL A 221 -7.12 -15.88 12.62
C VAL A 221 -8.07 -16.70 11.75
N PHE A 222 -7.79 -18.00 11.61
CA PHE A 222 -8.49 -18.86 10.65
C PHE A 222 -9.89 -19.31 11.09
N LYS A 223 -10.26 -19.17 12.38
CA LYS A 223 -11.60 -19.59 12.84
C LYS A 223 -12.70 -18.75 12.21
N GLY A 224 -13.45 -19.34 11.27
CA GLY A 224 -14.61 -18.72 10.61
C GLY A 224 -14.29 -17.76 9.46
N ASN A 225 -12.99 -17.47 9.17
CA ASN A 225 -12.59 -16.50 8.16
C ASN A 225 -11.51 -17.01 7.19
N ALA A 226 -11.23 -18.32 7.19
CA ALA A 226 -10.11 -18.91 6.46
C ALA A 226 -10.09 -18.52 4.97
N THR A 227 -11.21 -18.66 4.27
CA THR A 227 -11.31 -18.34 2.83
C THR A 227 -10.96 -16.87 2.55
N ARG A 228 -11.50 -15.93 3.34
CA ARG A 228 -11.22 -14.49 3.15
C ARG A 228 -9.77 -14.16 3.43
N ILE A 229 -9.17 -14.79 4.44
CA ILE A 229 -7.78 -14.58 4.81
C ILE A 229 -6.86 -15.13 3.73
N ILE A 230 -7.08 -16.37 3.27
CA ILE A 230 -6.30 -16.97 2.20
C ILE A 230 -6.41 -16.14 0.92
N LEU A 231 -7.63 -15.77 0.54
CA LEU A 231 -7.85 -14.94 -0.65
C LEU A 231 -7.16 -13.57 -0.53
N SER A 232 -7.29 -12.90 0.62
CA SER A 232 -6.60 -11.61 0.83
C SER A 232 -5.08 -11.76 0.83
N ALA A 233 -4.54 -12.89 1.28
CA ALA A 233 -3.11 -13.16 1.29
C ALA A 233 -2.56 -13.43 -0.11
N ILE A 234 -3.29 -14.18 -0.93
CA ILE A 234 -2.93 -14.41 -2.34
C ILE A 234 -2.96 -13.07 -3.10
N LEU A 235 -4.03 -12.27 -2.91
CA LEU A 235 -4.13 -10.95 -3.54
C LEU A 235 -3.00 -10.01 -3.06
N PHE A 236 -2.62 -10.07 -1.79
CA PHE A 236 -1.47 -9.33 -1.26
C PHE A 236 -0.18 -9.72 -1.98
N ALA A 237 0.06 -11.02 -2.21
CA ALA A 237 1.23 -11.51 -2.94
C ALA A 237 1.18 -11.11 -4.42
N VAL A 238 0.02 -11.21 -5.06
CA VAL A 238 -0.17 -10.74 -6.45
C VAL A 238 0.08 -9.24 -6.55
N SER A 239 -0.36 -8.45 -5.55
CA SER A 239 -0.04 -7.03 -5.49
C SER A 239 1.45 -6.78 -5.33
N ALA A 240 2.15 -7.53 -4.48
CA ALA A 240 3.59 -7.42 -4.33
C ALA A 240 4.34 -7.73 -5.64
N LEU A 241 3.89 -8.76 -6.37
CA LEU A 241 4.45 -9.14 -7.67
C LEU A 241 4.16 -8.09 -8.75
N THR A 242 2.91 -7.66 -8.88
CA THR A 242 2.54 -6.64 -9.88
C THR A 242 3.22 -5.30 -9.63
N PHE A 243 3.52 -4.98 -8.37
CA PHE A 243 4.30 -3.79 -8.00
C PHE A 243 5.73 -3.85 -8.54
N VAL A 244 6.45 -4.95 -8.32
CA VAL A 244 7.82 -5.10 -8.81
C VAL A 244 7.86 -5.23 -10.33
N LEU A 245 6.90 -5.93 -10.95
CA LEU A 245 6.76 -5.99 -12.41
C LEU A 245 6.49 -4.61 -13.02
N ALA A 246 5.73 -3.76 -12.34
CA ALA A 246 5.50 -2.40 -12.79
C ALA A 246 6.79 -1.59 -12.79
N LEU A 247 7.58 -1.68 -11.71
CA LEU A 247 8.86 -0.98 -11.57
C LEU A 247 9.93 -1.46 -12.54
N ASP A 248 9.91 -2.77 -12.87
CA ASP A 248 10.82 -3.38 -13.84
C ASP A 248 10.54 -2.92 -15.28
N ASN A 249 9.28 -2.54 -15.58
CA ASN A 249 8.82 -2.32 -16.97
C ASN A 249 8.29 -0.90 -17.22
N ALA A 250 8.35 0.02 -16.28
CA ALA A 250 7.91 1.42 -16.46
C ALA A 250 8.69 2.38 -15.57
N PRO A 251 8.81 3.66 -15.97
CA PRO A 251 9.49 4.67 -15.17
C PRO A 251 8.90 4.77 -13.75
N PRO A 252 9.74 4.84 -12.71
CA PRO A 252 9.30 4.87 -11.31
C PRO A 252 8.29 5.98 -11.01
N GLY A 253 8.46 7.17 -11.60
CA GLY A 253 7.51 8.28 -11.46
C GLY A 253 6.11 7.95 -11.99
N VAL A 254 6.00 7.24 -13.12
CA VAL A 254 4.71 6.77 -13.67
C VAL A 254 4.11 5.73 -12.74
N VAL A 255 4.92 4.76 -12.30
CA VAL A 255 4.45 3.67 -11.43
C VAL A 255 3.87 4.22 -10.13
N VAL A 256 4.60 5.12 -9.43
CA VAL A 256 4.13 5.64 -8.14
C VAL A 256 2.82 6.41 -8.28
N VAL A 257 2.63 7.14 -9.37
CA VAL A 257 1.37 7.87 -9.63
C VAL A 257 0.22 6.88 -9.87
N LEU A 258 0.41 5.86 -10.69
CA LEU A 258 -0.64 4.89 -11.04
C LEU A 258 -1.04 3.98 -9.88
N ILE A 259 -0.09 3.45 -9.09
CA ILE A 259 -0.42 2.60 -7.92
C ILE A 259 -1.21 3.36 -6.85
N ASN A 260 -1.00 4.67 -6.75
CA ASN A 260 -1.72 5.53 -5.80
C ASN A 260 -3.16 5.86 -6.23
N THR A 261 -3.66 5.29 -7.32
CA THR A 261 -5.09 5.28 -7.65
C THR A 261 -5.89 4.24 -6.87
N SER A 262 -5.22 3.38 -6.10
CA SER A 262 -5.85 2.33 -5.29
C SER A 262 -7.01 2.80 -4.38
N PRO A 263 -7.03 4.00 -3.78
CA PRO A 263 -8.17 4.47 -3.00
C PRO A 263 -9.45 4.64 -3.86
N MET A 264 -9.31 5.08 -5.09
CA MET A 264 -10.42 5.17 -6.04
C MET A 264 -11.03 3.79 -6.29
N TRP A 265 -10.19 2.80 -6.59
CA TRP A 265 -10.63 1.42 -6.80
C TRP A 265 -11.27 0.82 -5.56
N ALA A 266 -10.72 1.11 -4.37
CA ALA A 266 -11.29 0.65 -3.10
C ALA A 266 -12.71 1.17 -2.88
N VAL A 267 -12.97 2.45 -3.18
CA VAL A 267 -14.30 3.06 -3.07
C VAL A 267 -15.27 2.44 -4.08
N LEU A 268 -14.86 2.26 -5.33
CA LEU A 268 -15.69 1.62 -6.36
C LEU A 268 -16.03 0.17 -5.99
N MET A 269 -15.04 -0.60 -5.52
CA MET A 269 -15.26 -1.98 -5.08
C MET A 269 -16.12 -2.08 -3.83
N ALA A 270 -15.96 -1.16 -2.87
CA ALA A 270 -16.83 -1.11 -1.70
C ALA A 270 -18.29 -0.83 -2.10
N ALA A 271 -18.52 0.06 -3.06
CA ALA A 271 -19.86 0.30 -3.58
C ALA A 271 -20.48 -0.94 -4.23
N ILE A 272 -19.70 -1.68 -5.03
CA ILE A 272 -20.18 -2.86 -5.75
C ILE A 272 -20.32 -4.07 -4.82
N LEU A 273 -19.27 -4.41 -4.05
CA LEU A 273 -19.20 -5.64 -3.27
C LEU A 273 -19.89 -5.51 -1.90
N LEU A 274 -19.79 -4.34 -1.27
CA LEU A 274 -20.39 -4.07 0.04
C LEU A 274 -21.70 -3.30 -0.05
N ARG A 275 -22.11 -2.90 -1.27
CA ARG A 275 -23.32 -2.10 -1.54
C ARG A 275 -23.33 -0.78 -0.76
N GLU A 276 -22.15 -0.18 -0.55
CA GLU A 276 -22.02 1.12 0.10
C GLU A 276 -22.47 2.23 -0.86
N ARG A 277 -23.20 3.24 -0.35
CA ARG A 277 -23.63 4.38 -1.16
C ARG A 277 -22.45 5.32 -1.41
N LEU A 278 -22.20 5.64 -2.68
CA LEU A 278 -21.19 6.63 -3.03
C LEU A 278 -21.69 8.04 -2.73
N THR A 279 -20.87 8.83 -2.04
CA THR A 279 -21.11 10.26 -1.87
C THR A 279 -20.73 11.01 -3.15
N ARG A 280 -21.27 12.23 -3.34
CA ARG A 280 -20.86 13.12 -4.45
C ARG A 280 -19.36 13.42 -4.45
N PHE A 281 -18.76 13.51 -3.28
CA PHE A 281 -17.32 13.73 -3.12
C PHE A 281 -16.52 12.48 -3.55
N ALA A 282 -17.00 11.29 -3.21
CA ALA A 282 -16.38 10.05 -3.66
C ALA A 282 -16.45 9.90 -5.19
N LEU A 283 -17.57 10.25 -5.81
CA LEU A 283 -17.71 10.26 -7.27
C LEU A 283 -16.77 11.30 -7.93
N GLY A 284 -16.74 12.53 -7.40
CA GLY A 284 -15.83 13.57 -7.87
C GLY A 284 -14.36 13.19 -7.73
N GLY A 285 -13.98 12.61 -6.60
CA GLY A 285 -12.61 12.12 -6.34
C GLY A 285 -12.22 10.98 -7.26
N ALA A 286 -13.14 10.04 -7.53
CA ALA A 286 -12.92 8.96 -8.50
C ALA A 286 -12.74 9.51 -9.93
N ALA A 287 -13.60 10.44 -10.37
CA ALA A 287 -13.50 11.08 -11.67
C ALA A 287 -12.16 11.82 -11.83
N LEU A 288 -11.74 12.57 -10.80
CA LEU A 288 -10.47 13.28 -10.81
C LEU A 288 -9.27 12.32 -10.89
N SER A 289 -9.30 11.19 -10.16
CA SER A 289 -8.27 10.15 -10.24
C SER A 289 -8.22 9.49 -11.61
N VAL A 290 -9.37 9.20 -12.23
CA VAL A 290 -9.43 8.67 -13.61
C VAL A 290 -8.82 9.66 -14.60
N THR A 291 -9.16 10.95 -14.49
CA THR A 291 -8.55 11.98 -15.33
C THR A 291 -7.03 12.03 -15.13
N GLY A 292 -6.56 11.90 -13.90
CA GLY A 292 -5.13 11.84 -13.58
C GLY A 292 -4.42 10.64 -14.23
N ILE A 293 -5.05 9.46 -14.28
CA ILE A 293 -4.52 8.30 -15.01
C ILE A 293 -4.36 8.64 -16.50
N PHE A 294 -5.40 9.18 -17.13
CA PHE A 294 -5.35 9.54 -18.55
C PHE A 294 -4.26 10.57 -18.84
N VAL A 295 -4.15 11.62 -18.02
CA VAL A 295 -3.11 12.65 -18.17
C VAL A 295 -1.71 12.03 -18.03
N THR A 296 -1.49 11.18 -17.03
CA THR A 296 -0.21 10.48 -16.84
C THR A 296 0.16 9.65 -18.08
N LEU A 297 -0.81 8.91 -18.63
CA LEU A 297 -0.55 7.99 -19.76
C LEU A 297 -0.44 8.70 -21.11
N ALA A 298 -1.16 9.80 -21.30
CA ALA A 298 -1.20 10.51 -22.57
C ALA A 298 -0.01 11.46 -22.79
N PHE A 299 0.57 11.98 -21.71
CA PHE A 299 1.61 13.02 -21.78
C PHE A 299 2.90 12.62 -21.03
N ARG A 300 3.19 11.33 -21.00
CA ARG A 300 4.43 10.74 -20.48
C ARG A 300 5.52 10.68 -21.54
#